data_4a79a02470f68dea7395c000b036644a
#
_entry.id   4a79a02470f68dea7395c000b036644a
#
_cell.length_a   1.000
_cell.length_b   1.000
_cell.length_c   1.000
_cell.angle_alpha   90.00
_cell.angle_beta   90.00
_cell.angle_gamma   90.00
#
_symmetry.space_group_name_H-M   'P 1'
#
loop_
_entity.id
_entity.type
_entity.pdbx_description
1 polymer ?
#
loop_
_entity_poly.entity_id
_entity_poly.type
_entity_poly.pdbx_seq_one_letter_code
_entity_poly.pdbx_strand_id
1 'polypeptide(L)'
;MSLNEKIRHYRIKIKNMGFVAAVGKSIDYRLDCFVMWFAKQIYAKTPLLDTIVLESHNDFDSNGGAFYDYLIKKGYNKKYKIVWMLNNPKPNDLPENVEGYYIYKPSFRKAYHLCTAKYLLSCHFIYGSVREGQKSGYLTHGSISLKKTSGNINLPDEINFVLTPSEFIAPIVADNFGIPYPDKRQIIIGFPVHDTFYNDVPGDLGKVTGNKYNKTILWMPTFRKSMDLNRDDSNGELPLGVPILRDMESCKALNDFLERENALLIVKIHPMQDLSTIKIQGMSNIVVLDRNSIKRLD
;
A
#
# COMPACT_ATOMS: atom_id res chain seq x y z
N MET A 1 6.02 0.75 23.40
CA MET A 1 7.46 0.86 23.02
C MET A 1 8.29 1.21 24.22
N SER A 2 9.30 0.40 24.52
CA SER A 2 10.31 0.71 25.54
C SER A 2 11.16 1.92 25.16
N LEU A 3 11.89 2.51 26.13
CA LEU A 3 12.79 3.65 25.86
C LEU A 3 13.88 3.28 24.83
N ASN A 4 14.42 2.07 24.94
CA ASN A 4 15.45 1.58 24.02
C ASN A 4 14.91 1.41 22.59
N GLU A 5 13.68 0.96 22.41
CA GLU A 5 13.03 0.87 21.09
C GLU A 5 12.78 2.26 20.50
N LYS A 6 12.38 3.24 21.32
CA LYS A 6 12.23 4.65 20.88
C LYS A 6 13.56 5.22 20.39
N ILE A 7 14.62 5.05 21.17
CA ILE A 7 15.99 5.53 20.82
C ILE A 7 16.45 4.87 19.52
N ARG A 8 16.27 3.54 19.38
CA ARG A 8 16.62 2.80 18.16
C ARG A 8 15.83 3.34 16.95
N HIS A 9 14.53 3.54 17.10
CA HIS A 9 13.68 4.08 16.05
C HIS A 9 14.14 5.47 15.60
N TYR A 10 14.45 6.38 16.53
CA TYR A 10 14.97 7.71 16.20
C TYR A 10 16.35 7.65 15.52
N ARG A 11 17.24 6.76 15.94
CA ARG A 11 18.55 6.58 15.29
C ARG A 11 18.40 6.12 13.83
N ILE A 12 17.52 5.16 13.56
CA ILE A 12 17.22 4.69 12.20
C ILE A 12 16.64 5.84 11.36
N LYS A 13 15.69 6.58 11.92
CA LYS A 13 15.05 7.72 11.26
C LYS A 13 16.07 8.82 10.90
N ILE A 14 16.97 9.14 11.82
CA ILE A 14 18.06 10.12 11.58
C ILE A 14 19.03 9.62 10.51
N LYS A 15 19.40 8.34 10.55
CA LYS A 15 20.28 7.72 9.55
C LYS A 15 19.69 7.78 8.14
N ASN A 16 18.39 7.55 8.00
CA ASN A 16 17.73 7.44 6.69
C ASN A 16 17.39 8.80 6.06
N MET A 17 17.10 9.84 6.86
CA MET A 17 16.63 11.12 6.33
C MET A 17 17.41 12.35 6.82
N GLY A 18 18.42 12.17 7.68
CA GLY A 18 19.16 13.26 8.30
C GLY A 18 18.45 13.83 9.54
N PHE A 19 19.25 14.48 10.42
CA PHE A 19 18.77 14.97 11.72
C PHE A 19 17.67 16.02 11.58
N VAL A 20 17.88 17.03 10.73
CA VAL A 20 16.91 18.15 10.55
C VAL A 20 15.55 17.64 10.07
N ALA A 21 15.55 16.76 9.06
CA ALA A 21 14.32 16.18 8.54
C ALA A 21 13.62 15.27 9.55
N ALA A 22 14.38 14.51 10.35
CA ALA A 22 13.83 13.65 11.40
C ALA A 22 13.17 14.46 12.51
N VAL A 23 13.79 15.58 12.93
CA VAL A 23 13.22 16.51 13.91
C VAL A 23 11.98 17.18 13.33
N GLY A 24 12.05 17.72 12.11
CA GLY A 24 10.91 18.34 11.43
C GLY A 24 9.69 17.43 11.37
N LYS A 25 9.87 16.18 10.91
CA LYS A 25 8.78 15.17 10.90
C LYS A 25 8.22 14.86 12.29
N SER A 26 9.06 14.93 13.32
CA SER A 26 8.60 14.68 14.69
C SER A 26 7.78 15.85 15.25
N ILE A 27 8.13 17.08 14.87
CA ILE A 27 7.36 18.28 15.19
C ILE A 27 6.02 18.24 14.44
N ASP A 28 6.03 18.00 13.14
CA ASP A 28 4.81 17.87 12.32
C ASP A 28 3.84 16.84 12.90
N TYR A 29 4.34 15.68 13.29
CA TYR A 29 3.53 14.64 13.93
C TYR A 29 2.87 15.12 15.24
N ARG A 30 3.63 15.79 16.11
CA ARG A 30 3.07 16.31 17.37
C ARG A 30 2.04 17.41 17.15
N LEU A 31 2.31 18.31 16.19
CA LEU A 31 1.37 19.34 15.79
C LEU A 31 0.11 18.73 15.18
N ASP A 32 0.23 17.69 14.39
CA ASP A 32 -0.93 16.99 13.83
C ASP A 32 -1.77 16.32 14.91
N CYS A 33 -1.15 15.68 15.89
CA CYS A 33 -1.86 15.14 17.06
C CYS A 33 -2.62 16.24 17.84
N PHE A 34 -2.00 17.41 18.03
CA PHE A 34 -2.64 18.55 18.68
C PHE A 34 -3.82 19.08 17.86
N VAL A 35 -3.62 19.29 16.55
CA VAL A 35 -4.68 19.73 15.63
C VAL A 35 -5.86 18.73 15.63
N MET A 36 -5.58 17.44 15.60
CA MET A 36 -6.62 16.40 15.69
C MET A 36 -7.35 16.42 17.03
N TRP A 37 -6.63 16.54 18.13
CA TRP A 37 -7.24 16.64 19.46
C TRP A 37 -8.18 17.84 19.54
N PHE A 38 -7.73 19.02 19.08
CA PHE A 38 -8.52 20.24 19.06
C PHE A 38 -9.73 20.14 18.12
N ALA A 39 -9.53 19.60 16.93
CA ALA A 39 -10.60 19.38 15.97
C ALA A 39 -11.70 18.45 16.50
N LYS A 40 -11.33 17.40 17.22
CA LYS A 40 -12.29 16.50 17.88
C LYS A 40 -13.21 17.26 18.85
N GLN A 41 -12.69 18.25 19.60
CA GLN A 41 -13.49 19.05 20.51
C GLN A 41 -14.45 19.98 19.76
N ILE A 42 -13.93 20.70 18.74
CA ILE A 42 -14.72 21.66 17.96
C ILE A 42 -15.82 20.95 17.15
N TYR A 43 -15.47 19.86 16.48
CA TYR A 43 -16.39 19.18 15.57
C TYR A 43 -17.21 18.06 16.22
N ALA A 44 -17.13 17.87 17.54
CA ALA A 44 -17.83 16.83 18.27
C ALA A 44 -19.34 16.82 18.00
N LYS A 45 -19.95 17.99 17.87
CA LYS A 45 -21.41 18.18 17.65
C LYS A 45 -21.74 18.55 16.19
N THR A 46 -20.76 18.69 15.31
CA THR A 46 -21.03 18.99 13.89
C THR A 46 -21.72 17.79 13.24
N PRO A 47 -22.78 17.96 12.45
CA PRO A 47 -23.38 16.85 11.72
C PRO A 47 -22.37 16.08 10.89
N LEU A 48 -22.54 14.76 10.78
CA LEU A 48 -21.73 13.97 9.85
C LEU A 48 -22.14 14.30 8.41
N LEU A 49 -21.14 14.49 7.58
CA LEU A 49 -21.28 14.86 6.18
C LEU A 49 -21.18 13.64 5.29
N ASP A 50 -21.82 13.70 4.13
CA ASP A 50 -21.67 12.70 3.07
C ASP A 50 -20.29 12.79 2.44
N THR A 51 -19.29 12.43 3.23
CA THR A 51 -17.88 12.43 2.87
C THR A 51 -17.30 11.04 3.07
N ILE A 52 -16.53 10.58 2.09
CA ILE A 52 -15.75 9.34 2.12
C ILE A 52 -14.27 9.73 2.18
N VAL A 53 -13.60 9.37 3.24
CA VAL A 53 -12.14 9.49 3.36
C VAL A 53 -11.52 8.18 2.90
N LEU A 54 -10.54 8.27 2.03
CA LEU A 54 -9.77 7.15 1.48
C LEU A 54 -8.28 7.31 1.79
N GLU A 55 -7.61 6.19 1.97
CA GLU A 55 -6.15 6.11 2.13
C GLU A 55 -5.63 4.83 1.52
N SER A 56 -4.48 4.90 0.87
CA SER A 56 -3.70 3.74 0.44
C SER A 56 -2.20 4.03 0.46
N HIS A 57 -1.38 2.98 0.36
CA HIS A 57 0.07 3.08 0.60
C HIS A 57 0.79 4.02 -0.38
N ASN A 58 0.49 3.93 -1.67
CA ASN A 58 1.14 4.74 -2.71
C ASN A 58 0.18 5.76 -3.33
N ASP A 59 -0.95 6.03 -2.68
CA ASP A 59 -2.07 6.83 -3.18
C ASP A 59 -2.74 6.22 -4.42
N PHE A 60 -4.06 6.20 -4.44
CA PHE A 60 -4.87 5.69 -5.56
C PHE A 60 -4.54 4.27 -6.01
N ASP A 61 -3.96 3.45 -5.13
CA ASP A 61 -3.61 2.06 -5.41
C ASP A 61 -4.36 1.05 -4.52
N SER A 62 -4.09 -0.24 -4.73
CA SER A 62 -4.65 -1.31 -3.93
C SER A 62 -6.19 -1.32 -3.90
N ASN A 63 -6.79 -1.88 -2.85
CA ASN A 63 -8.25 -1.93 -2.69
C ASN A 63 -8.89 -0.54 -2.60
N GLY A 64 -8.18 0.44 -2.01
CA GLY A 64 -8.64 1.83 -1.91
C GLY A 64 -8.72 2.50 -3.27
N GLY A 65 -7.71 2.30 -4.13
CA GLY A 65 -7.68 2.81 -5.49
C GLY A 65 -8.77 2.19 -6.36
N ALA A 66 -8.89 0.86 -6.37
CA ALA A 66 -9.92 0.17 -7.15
C ALA A 66 -11.35 0.59 -6.70
N PHE A 67 -11.56 0.75 -5.40
CA PHE A 67 -12.84 1.26 -4.90
C PHE A 67 -13.08 2.72 -5.31
N TYR A 68 -12.05 3.57 -5.27
CA TYR A 68 -12.15 4.94 -5.74
C TYR A 68 -12.50 5.00 -7.23
N ASP A 69 -11.84 4.23 -8.07
CA ASP A 69 -12.13 4.17 -9.52
C ASP A 69 -13.59 3.77 -9.78
N TYR A 70 -14.09 2.81 -9.00
CA TYR A 70 -15.51 2.45 -9.05
C TYR A 70 -16.42 3.64 -8.66
N LEU A 71 -16.09 4.35 -7.57
CA LEU A 71 -16.88 5.50 -7.13
C LEU A 71 -16.94 6.59 -8.19
N ILE A 72 -15.82 6.89 -8.84
CA ILE A 72 -15.74 7.89 -9.92
C ILE A 72 -16.52 7.42 -11.15
N LYS A 73 -16.27 6.17 -11.61
CA LYS A 73 -16.96 5.58 -12.77
C LYS A 73 -18.48 5.59 -12.62
N LYS A 74 -18.99 5.39 -11.40
CA LYS A 74 -20.42 5.41 -11.08
C LYS A 74 -20.97 6.79 -10.71
N GLY A 75 -20.14 7.83 -10.72
CA GLY A 75 -20.55 9.21 -10.42
C GLY A 75 -20.90 9.46 -8.95
N TYR A 76 -20.39 8.64 -8.03
CA TYR A 76 -20.63 8.82 -6.60
C TYR A 76 -20.01 10.11 -6.04
N ASN A 77 -18.96 10.65 -6.70
CA ASN A 77 -18.40 11.96 -6.37
C ASN A 77 -19.39 13.12 -6.55
N LYS A 78 -20.50 12.94 -7.28
CA LYS A 78 -21.58 13.95 -7.36
C LYS A 78 -22.46 13.98 -6.10
N LYS A 79 -22.51 12.86 -5.37
CA LYS A 79 -23.28 12.72 -4.13
C LYS A 79 -22.43 12.82 -2.87
N TYR A 80 -21.22 12.28 -2.91
CA TYR A 80 -20.30 12.24 -1.80
C TYR A 80 -19.06 13.09 -2.12
N LYS A 81 -18.61 13.83 -1.13
CA LYS A 81 -17.26 14.37 -1.19
C LYS A 81 -16.26 13.25 -0.94
N ILE A 82 -15.26 13.11 -1.81
CA ILE A 82 -14.19 12.12 -1.63
C ILE A 82 -12.92 12.84 -1.20
N VAL A 83 -12.29 12.36 -0.14
CA VAL A 83 -11.10 12.98 0.44
C VAL A 83 -9.99 11.94 0.56
N TRP A 84 -8.91 12.16 -0.16
CA TRP A 84 -7.73 11.30 -0.08
C TRP A 84 -6.75 11.77 0.99
N MET A 85 -6.28 10.84 1.80
CA MET A 85 -5.13 11.00 2.69
C MET A 85 -3.88 10.57 1.95
N LEU A 86 -3.09 11.54 1.47
CA LEU A 86 -2.01 11.32 0.51
C LEU A 86 -0.64 11.15 1.19
N ASN A 87 0.14 10.23 0.68
CA ASN A 87 1.55 10.02 1.01
C ASN A 87 2.48 10.83 0.09
N ASN A 88 2.01 11.14 -1.12
CA ASN A 88 2.73 11.85 -2.18
C ASN A 88 2.09 13.22 -2.44
N PRO A 89 2.76 14.11 -3.22
CA PRO A 89 2.19 15.37 -3.61
C PRO A 89 0.82 15.21 -4.29
N LYS A 90 -0.10 16.12 -3.94
CA LYS A 90 -1.46 16.11 -4.49
C LYS A 90 -1.42 16.22 -6.01
N PRO A 91 -2.13 15.35 -6.75
CA PRO A 91 -2.35 15.53 -8.19
C PRO A 91 -3.07 16.83 -8.50
N ASN A 92 -2.76 17.43 -9.66
CA ASN A 92 -3.39 18.69 -10.11
C ASN A 92 -4.76 18.48 -10.74
N ASP A 93 -5.06 17.26 -11.18
CA ASP A 93 -6.19 16.86 -12.03
C ASP A 93 -7.22 15.99 -11.31
N LEU A 94 -7.44 16.24 -10.03
CA LEU A 94 -8.48 15.52 -9.29
C LEU A 94 -9.87 15.87 -9.83
N PRO A 95 -10.78 14.87 -9.96
CA PRO A 95 -12.16 15.09 -10.37
C PRO A 95 -12.92 16.04 -9.45
N GLU A 96 -14.05 16.54 -9.92
CA GLU A 96 -14.97 17.34 -9.12
C GLU A 96 -15.33 16.64 -7.81
N ASN A 97 -15.44 17.40 -6.71
CA ASN A 97 -15.70 16.93 -5.35
C ASN A 97 -14.67 15.93 -4.78
N VAL A 98 -13.48 15.87 -5.39
CA VAL A 98 -12.35 15.09 -4.87
C VAL A 98 -11.27 16.04 -4.35
N GLU A 99 -10.84 15.82 -3.11
CA GLU A 99 -9.77 16.57 -2.47
C GLU A 99 -8.68 15.63 -1.95
N GLY A 100 -7.46 16.16 -1.79
CA GLY A 100 -6.35 15.41 -1.21
C GLY A 100 -5.58 16.21 -0.19
N TYR A 101 -5.19 15.57 0.91
CA TYR A 101 -4.41 16.17 2.00
C TYR A 101 -3.23 15.27 2.36
N TYR A 102 -2.06 15.88 2.48
CA TYR A 102 -0.86 15.16 2.86
C TYR A 102 -0.93 14.67 4.32
N ILE A 103 -0.76 13.38 4.55
CA ILE A 103 -1.01 12.76 5.86
C ILE A 103 0.00 13.18 6.93
N TYR A 104 1.25 13.47 6.53
CA TYR A 104 2.35 13.75 7.46
C TYR A 104 2.46 15.22 7.88
N LYS A 105 1.56 16.09 7.38
CA LYS A 105 1.55 17.50 7.78
C LYS A 105 0.30 17.84 8.58
N PRO A 106 0.43 18.65 9.64
CA PRO A 106 -0.71 19.13 10.38
C PRO A 106 -1.61 20.00 9.48
N SER A 107 -2.92 19.77 9.54
CA SER A 107 -3.89 20.53 8.78
C SER A 107 -5.26 20.50 9.42
N PHE A 108 -5.82 21.69 9.70
CA PHE A 108 -7.19 21.79 10.22
C PHE A 108 -8.23 21.27 9.22
N ARG A 109 -8.01 21.46 7.91
CA ARG A 109 -8.91 20.93 6.87
C ARG A 109 -8.90 19.39 6.84
N LYS A 110 -7.71 18.77 6.93
CA LYS A 110 -7.58 17.33 7.07
C LYS A 110 -8.34 16.84 8.31
N ALA A 111 -8.08 17.46 9.46
CA ALA A 111 -8.72 17.11 10.73
C ALA A 111 -10.24 17.31 10.68
N TYR A 112 -10.72 18.38 10.04
CA TYR A 112 -12.14 18.61 9.79
C TYR A 112 -12.77 17.42 9.06
N HIS A 113 -12.18 17.00 7.94
CA HIS A 113 -12.72 15.86 7.18
C HIS A 113 -12.68 14.55 7.98
N LEU A 114 -11.60 14.29 8.71
CA LEU A 114 -11.51 13.11 9.57
C LEU A 114 -12.58 13.12 10.68
N CYS A 115 -12.91 14.30 11.22
CA CYS A 115 -13.91 14.42 12.28
C CYS A 115 -15.36 14.44 11.76
N THR A 116 -15.61 14.84 10.51
CA THR A 116 -16.98 15.05 10.01
C THR A 116 -17.41 14.06 8.93
N ALA A 117 -16.48 13.29 8.34
CA ALA A 117 -16.84 12.30 7.34
C ALA A 117 -17.68 11.17 7.92
N LYS A 118 -18.64 10.68 7.14
CA LYS A 118 -19.40 9.46 7.47
C LYS A 118 -18.56 8.20 7.36
N TYR A 119 -17.67 8.14 6.35
CA TYR A 119 -16.91 6.93 6.01
C TYR A 119 -15.42 7.20 6.05
N LEU A 120 -14.68 6.35 6.76
CA LEU A 120 -13.22 6.38 6.85
C LEU A 120 -12.71 5.02 6.38
N LEU A 121 -12.12 4.95 5.18
CA LEU A 121 -11.70 3.70 4.55
C LEU A 121 -10.20 3.75 4.27
N SER A 122 -9.46 2.79 4.78
CA SER A 122 -8.01 2.77 4.67
C SER A 122 -7.47 1.41 4.29
N CYS A 123 -6.34 1.40 3.59
CA CYS A 123 -5.66 0.18 3.19
C CYS A 123 -4.36 -0.06 3.94
N HIS A 124 -3.68 1.01 4.37
CA HIS A 124 -2.37 0.90 5.02
C HIS A 124 -2.36 1.50 6.43
N PHE A 125 -2.73 2.77 6.58
CA PHE A 125 -2.95 3.34 7.90
C PHE A 125 -4.35 3.03 8.39
N ILE A 126 -4.47 2.49 9.60
CA ILE A 126 -5.76 2.15 10.17
C ILE A 126 -6.40 3.41 10.76
N TYR A 127 -7.35 3.99 10.04
CA TYR A 127 -8.15 5.11 10.50
C TYR A 127 -9.43 4.60 11.18
N GLY A 128 -9.42 4.51 12.50
CA GLY A 128 -10.61 4.22 13.28
C GLY A 128 -11.60 5.39 13.30
N SER A 129 -12.85 5.11 13.63
CA SER A 129 -13.87 6.13 13.89
C SER A 129 -13.41 7.02 15.04
N VAL A 130 -13.44 8.33 14.82
CA VAL A 130 -13.02 9.30 15.84
C VAL A 130 -14.18 9.82 16.68
N ARG A 131 -15.41 9.50 16.26
CA ARG A 131 -16.65 9.83 16.98
C ARG A 131 -17.79 8.90 16.57
N GLU A 132 -18.84 8.90 17.39
CA GLU A 132 -20.05 8.13 17.15
C GLU A 132 -20.71 8.46 15.80
N GLY A 133 -21.32 7.47 15.18
CA GLY A 133 -22.02 7.59 13.89
C GLY A 133 -21.13 7.44 12.65
N GLN A 134 -19.82 7.60 12.78
CA GLN A 134 -18.90 7.30 11.67
C GLN A 134 -18.80 5.79 11.41
N LYS A 135 -18.50 5.44 10.18
CA LYS A 135 -18.20 4.06 9.77
C LYS A 135 -16.77 4.00 9.25
N SER A 136 -15.95 3.24 9.95
CA SER A 136 -14.56 3.03 9.55
C SER A 136 -14.33 1.60 9.09
N GLY A 137 -13.56 1.45 8.02
CA GLY A 137 -13.24 0.17 7.44
C GLY A 137 -11.78 0.04 7.08
N TYR A 138 -11.22 -1.12 7.37
CA TYR A 138 -9.89 -1.47 6.93
C TYR A 138 -9.99 -2.39 5.71
N LEU A 139 -9.65 -1.84 4.55
CA LEU A 139 -9.76 -2.53 3.25
C LEU A 139 -8.58 -3.47 2.97
N THR A 140 -7.55 -3.42 3.84
CA THR A 140 -6.27 -4.11 3.65
C THR A 140 -5.51 -3.67 2.38
N HIS A 141 -4.25 -4.04 2.25
CA HIS A 141 -3.40 -3.62 1.11
C HIS A 141 -2.75 -4.79 0.39
N GLY A 142 -3.23 -5.97 0.58
CA GLY A 142 -2.68 -7.16 -0.05
C GLY A 142 -3.75 -8.19 -0.30
N SER A 143 -3.46 -9.09 -1.21
CA SER A 143 -4.17 -10.35 -1.33
C SER A 143 -3.84 -11.23 -0.12
N ILE A 144 -4.24 -12.47 -0.16
CA ILE A 144 -4.05 -13.46 0.89
C ILE A 144 -2.61 -13.45 1.44
N SER A 145 -2.45 -13.14 2.71
CA SER A 145 -1.17 -13.30 3.38
C SER A 145 -1.04 -14.73 3.92
N LEU A 146 -0.13 -15.48 3.33
CA LEU A 146 0.27 -16.79 3.87
C LEU A 146 1.28 -16.65 5.04
N LYS A 147 1.69 -15.43 5.37
CA LYS A 147 2.57 -15.17 6.50
C LYS A 147 1.74 -15.04 7.76
N LYS A 148 2.15 -15.74 8.81
CA LYS A 148 1.62 -15.52 10.14
C LYS A 148 2.06 -14.15 10.63
N THR A 149 1.09 -13.24 10.81
CA THR A 149 1.32 -11.87 11.30
C THR A 149 0.62 -11.62 12.64
N SER A 150 0.09 -12.67 13.24
CA SER A 150 -0.57 -12.60 14.55
C SER A 150 0.32 -11.91 15.59
N GLY A 151 -0.26 -10.96 16.32
CA GLY A 151 0.44 -10.14 17.31
C GLY A 151 1.21 -8.94 16.75
N ASN A 152 1.32 -8.78 15.43
CA ASN A 152 1.97 -7.61 14.83
C ASN A 152 1.02 -6.44 14.61
N ILE A 153 -0.25 -6.74 14.34
CA ILE A 153 -1.30 -5.75 14.12
C ILE A 153 -2.52 -6.16 14.94
N ASN A 154 -2.98 -5.28 15.81
CA ASN A 154 -4.26 -5.43 16.48
C ASN A 154 -5.26 -4.47 15.83
N LEU A 155 -6.38 -5.00 15.37
CA LEU A 155 -7.44 -4.17 14.81
C LEU A 155 -8.09 -3.36 15.94
N PRO A 156 -8.05 -2.02 15.90
CA PRO A 156 -8.67 -1.20 16.92
C PRO A 156 -10.19 -1.43 17.01
N ASP A 157 -10.75 -1.28 18.19
CA ASP A 157 -12.19 -1.45 18.41
C ASP A 157 -13.04 -0.41 17.65
N GLU A 158 -12.45 0.73 17.34
CA GLU A 158 -13.08 1.79 16.56
C GLU A 158 -13.25 1.42 15.08
N ILE A 159 -12.63 0.32 14.60
CA ILE A 159 -12.85 -0.19 13.24
C ILE A 159 -14.15 -0.99 13.20
N ASN A 160 -15.09 -0.53 12.38
CA ASN A 160 -16.38 -1.17 12.23
C ASN A 160 -16.36 -2.41 11.34
N PHE A 161 -15.44 -2.44 10.35
CA PHE A 161 -15.28 -3.62 9.51
C PHE A 161 -13.86 -3.79 8.95
N VAL A 162 -13.52 -5.02 8.64
CA VAL A 162 -12.31 -5.41 7.93
C VAL A 162 -12.69 -6.23 6.70
N LEU A 163 -12.12 -5.84 5.56
CA LEU A 163 -12.37 -6.55 4.31
C LEU A 163 -11.68 -7.90 4.32
N THR A 164 -12.43 -8.94 4.02
CA THR A 164 -11.99 -10.32 4.05
C THR A 164 -12.24 -10.97 2.68
N PRO A 165 -11.23 -11.64 2.09
CA PRO A 165 -11.34 -12.09 0.71
C PRO A 165 -12.28 -13.29 0.52
N SER A 166 -12.38 -14.18 1.49
CA SER A 166 -13.23 -15.36 1.43
C SER A 166 -13.45 -15.98 2.81
N GLU A 167 -14.45 -16.83 2.94
CA GLU A 167 -14.71 -17.59 4.18
C GLU A 167 -13.52 -18.48 4.56
N PHE A 168 -12.86 -19.09 3.58
CA PHE A 168 -11.69 -19.93 3.81
C PHE A 168 -10.53 -19.16 4.47
N ILE A 169 -10.35 -17.88 4.14
CA ILE A 169 -9.27 -17.04 4.68
C ILE A 169 -9.70 -16.30 5.95
N ALA A 170 -11.00 -16.21 6.24
CA ALA A 170 -11.51 -15.45 7.36
C ALA A 170 -10.88 -15.78 8.73
N PRO A 171 -10.64 -17.05 9.10
CA PRO A 171 -9.93 -17.39 10.34
C PRO A 171 -8.49 -16.83 10.37
N ILE A 172 -7.79 -16.86 9.24
CA ILE A 172 -6.41 -16.36 9.12
C ILE A 172 -6.39 -14.83 9.27
N VAL A 173 -7.36 -14.14 8.66
CA VAL A 173 -7.53 -12.69 8.81
C VAL A 173 -7.80 -12.33 10.27
N ALA A 174 -8.67 -13.09 10.95
CA ALA A 174 -8.96 -12.88 12.37
C ALA A 174 -7.70 -13.03 13.24
N ASP A 175 -6.93 -14.09 13.06
CA ASP A 175 -5.67 -14.32 13.79
C ASP A 175 -4.65 -13.20 13.52
N ASN A 176 -4.51 -12.79 12.26
CA ASN A 176 -3.58 -11.74 11.87
C ASN A 176 -3.90 -10.37 12.49
N PHE A 177 -5.18 -10.09 12.73
CA PHE A 177 -5.64 -8.82 13.32
C PHE A 177 -5.98 -8.92 14.81
N GLY A 178 -5.71 -10.06 15.44
CA GLY A 178 -5.95 -10.26 16.86
C GLY A 178 -7.43 -10.13 17.25
N ILE A 179 -8.35 -10.48 16.35
CA ILE A 179 -9.79 -10.50 16.60
C ILE A 179 -10.30 -11.94 16.73
N PRO A 180 -11.39 -12.19 17.46
CA PRO A 180 -11.98 -13.52 17.52
C PRO A 180 -12.49 -13.99 16.17
N TYR A 181 -12.65 -15.29 16.00
CA TYR A 181 -13.32 -15.84 14.83
C TYR A 181 -14.48 -16.75 15.29
N PRO A 182 -15.69 -16.57 14.71
CA PRO A 182 -16.11 -15.52 13.76
C PRO A 182 -16.24 -14.15 14.42
N ASP A 183 -15.93 -13.07 13.67
CA ASP A 183 -16.13 -11.70 14.10
C ASP A 183 -17.06 -10.97 13.10
N LYS A 184 -18.09 -10.28 13.64
CA LYS A 184 -19.07 -9.53 12.85
C LYS A 184 -18.49 -8.39 12.02
N ARG A 185 -17.25 -7.98 12.34
CA ARG A 185 -16.53 -6.94 11.60
C ARG A 185 -15.94 -7.47 10.29
N GLN A 186 -15.80 -8.78 10.12
CA GLN A 186 -15.32 -9.35 8.88
C GLN A 186 -16.40 -9.28 7.79
N ILE A 187 -16.15 -8.49 6.73
CA ILE A 187 -17.01 -8.43 5.54
C ILE A 187 -16.37 -9.27 4.45
N ILE A 188 -17.02 -10.39 4.13
CA ILE A 188 -16.51 -11.38 3.18
C ILE A 188 -17.10 -11.11 1.80
N ILE A 189 -16.44 -10.28 1.01
CA ILE A 189 -16.89 -9.86 -0.33
C ILE A 189 -15.79 -9.86 -1.39
N GLY A 190 -14.62 -10.42 -1.11
CA GLY A 190 -13.46 -10.33 -1.98
C GLY A 190 -12.69 -9.02 -1.80
N PHE A 191 -11.79 -8.74 -2.73
CA PHE A 191 -11.02 -7.50 -2.76
C PHE A 191 -11.34 -6.69 -4.01
N PRO A 192 -11.65 -5.39 -3.90
CA PRO A 192 -11.93 -4.52 -5.05
C PRO A 192 -10.84 -4.54 -6.12
N VAL A 193 -9.57 -4.65 -5.73
CA VAL A 193 -8.45 -4.70 -6.68
C VAL A 193 -8.52 -5.93 -7.60
N HIS A 194 -9.19 -7.00 -7.21
CA HIS A 194 -9.34 -8.19 -8.05
C HIS A 194 -10.29 -7.97 -9.23
N ASP A 195 -11.16 -6.98 -9.16
CA ASP A 195 -12.05 -6.62 -10.28
C ASP A 195 -11.25 -6.16 -11.50
N THR A 196 -10.01 -5.68 -11.32
CA THR A 196 -9.13 -5.30 -12.42
C THR A 196 -8.80 -6.47 -13.34
N PHE A 197 -8.82 -7.71 -12.85
CA PHE A 197 -8.60 -8.90 -13.67
C PHE A 197 -9.77 -9.23 -14.62
N TYR A 198 -10.94 -8.65 -14.35
CA TYR A 198 -12.17 -8.89 -15.12
C TYR A 198 -12.60 -7.67 -15.92
N ASN A 199 -11.95 -6.55 -15.73
CA ASN A 199 -12.20 -5.35 -16.52
C ASN A 199 -11.21 -5.30 -17.70
N ASP A 200 -11.69 -4.85 -18.86
CA ASP A 200 -10.85 -4.57 -20.03
C ASP A 200 -10.02 -3.28 -19.79
N VAL A 201 -9.06 -3.39 -18.89
CA VAL A 201 -8.09 -2.31 -18.67
C VAL A 201 -6.92 -2.53 -19.63
N PRO A 202 -6.55 -1.53 -20.44
CA PRO A 202 -5.36 -1.64 -21.29
C PRO A 202 -4.13 -1.96 -20.42
N GLY A 203 -3.46 -3.06 -20.77
CA GLY A 203 -2.26 -3.45 -20.03
C GLY A 203 -1.11 -2.48 -20.23
N ASP A 204 -0.27 -2.37 -19.22
CA ASP A 204 0.92 -1.49 -19.23
C ASP A 204 2.15 -2.11 -19.91
N LEU A 205 1.98 -3.24 -20.61
CA LEU A 205 3.10 -3.93 -21.27
C LEU A 205 3.84 -3.00 -22.24
N GLY A 206 3.12 -2.12 -22.94
CA GLY A 206 3.72 -1.12 -23.82
C GLY A 206 4.62 -0.11 -23.14
N LYS A 207 4.50 0.07 -21.80
CA LYS A 207 5.43 0.89 -21.02
C LYS A 207 6.72 0.15 -20.66
N VAL A 208 6.71 -1.18 -20.78
CA VAL A 208 7.85 -2.06 -20.45
C VAL A 208 8.66 -2.40 -21.68
N THR A 209 7.98 -2.63 -22.79
CA THR A 209 8.60 -3.02 -24.06
C THR A 209 7.77 -2.56 -25.25
N GLY A 210 8.43 -2.16 -26.33
CA GLY A 210 7.79 -1.89 -27.63
C GLY A 210 7.60 -3.13 -28.50
N ASN A 211 8.15 -4.27 -28.08
CA ASN A 211 8.10 -5.51 -28.85
C ASN A 211 6.82 -6.31 -28.54
N LYS A 212 6.40 -7.13 -29.50
CA LYS A 212 5.31 -8.08 -29.31
C LYS A 212 5.86 -9.46 -29.02
N TYR A 213 5.34 -10.10 -27.99
CA TYR A 213 5.71 -11.44 -27.56
C TYR A 213 4.50 -12.36 -27.57
N ASN A 214 4.70 -13.64 -27.84
CA ASN A 214 3.64 -14.65 -27.76
C ASN A 214 3.23 -14.92 -26.31
N LYS A 215 4.19 -14.80 -25.36
CA LYS A 215 3.99 -15.04 -23.94
C LYS A 215 4.72 -13.97 -23.13
N THR A 216 4.10 -13.55 -22.04
CA THR A 216 4.75 -12.70 -21.04
C THR A 216 4.69 -13.38 -19.68
N ILE A 217 5.82 -13.50 -19.05
CA ILE A 217 5.98 -14.11 -17.73
C ILE A 217 6.33 -12.99 -16.76
N LEU A 218 5.51 -12.78 -15.74
CA LEU A 218 5.80 -11.85 -14.65
C LEU A 218 6.31 -12.65 -13.44
N TRP A 219 7.54 -12.36 -13.03
CA TRP A 219 8.13 -12.93 -11.82
C TRP A 219 8.40 -11.84 -10.80
N MET A 220 7.77 -11.96 -9.63
CA MET A 220 7.91 -11.05 -8.50
C MET A 220 8.57 -11.78 -7.33
N PRO A 221 9.91 -11.86 -7.27
CA PRO A 221 10.60 -12.53 -6.18
C PRO A 221 10.37 -11.79 -4.85
N THR A 222 10.18 -12.55 -3.77
CA THR A 222 10.13 -12.00 -2.42
C THR A 222 11.49 -11.40 -2.07
N PHE A 223 11.51 -10.22 -1.45
CA PHE A 223 12.73 -9.60 -0.98
C PHE A 223 13.41 -10.45 0.10
N ARG A 224 14.74 -10.46 0.09
CA ARG A 224 15.57 -11.20 1.04
C ARG A 224 16.35 -10.26 1.96
N LYS A 225 16.68 -9.08 1.48
CA LYS A 225 17.37 -8.05 2.25
C LYS A 225 16.65 -6.73 2.15
N SER A 226 16.45 -6.07 3.28
CA SER A 226 15.84 -4.74 3.35
C SER A 226 16.52 -3.93 4.45
N MET A 227 17.15 -2.83 4.06
CA MET A 227 17.74 -1.89 5.03
C MET A 227 16.65 -1.18 5.85
N ASP A 228 15.53 -0.85 5.22
CA ASP A 228 14.42 -0.13 5.87
C ASP A 228 13.75 -0.96 6.96
N LEU A 229 13.66 -2.27 6.77
CA LEU A 229 13.10 -3.21 7.75
C LEU A 229 14.17 -3.84 8.64
N ASN A 230 15.45 -3.52 8.45
CA ASN A 230 16.57 -4.17 9.13
C ASN A 230 16.48 -5.70 9.06
N ARG A 231 16.16 -6.21 7.88
CA ARG A 231 15.93 -7.63 7.61
C ARG A 231 16.99 -8.14 6.65
N ASP A 232 17.62 -9.24 6.99
CA ASP A 232 18.51 -9.97 6.10
C ASP A 232 18.19 -11.47 6.24
N ASP A 233 17.40 -11.99 5.28
CA ASP A 233 17.03 -13.40 5.18
C ASP A 233 17.83 -14.09 4.07
N SER A 234 18.93 -13.49 3.62
CA SER A 234 19.82 -14.09 2.63
C SER A 234 20.61 -15.22 3.29
N ASN A 235 19.98 -16.37 3.46
CA ASN A 235 20.67 -17.60 3.85
C ASN A 235 21.54 -18.08 2.67
N GLY A 236 22.77 -17.62 2.61
CA GLY A 236 23.69 -17.88 1.52
C GLY A 236 23.75 -16.75 0.48
N GLU A 237 24.77 -16.81 -0.34
CA GLU A 237 24.95 -15.85 -1.41
C GLU A 237 23.89 -16.03 -2.49
N LEU A 238 23.20 -14.96 -2.81
CA LEU A 238 22.42 -14.83 -4.05
C LEU A 238 23.26 -14.01 -5.03
N PRO A 239 24.06 -14.66 -5.90
CA PRO A 239 25.07 -13.95 -6.70
C PRO A 239 24.49 -12.84 -7.56
N LEU A 240 23.24 -13.03 -8.06
CA LEU A 240 22.52 -12.04 -8.86
C LEU A 240 21.45 -11.28 -8.06
N GLY A 241 21.35 -11.51 -6.75
CA GLY A 241 20.40 -10.84 -5.86
C GLY A 241 18.95 -11.33 -5.97
N VAL A 242 18.70 -12.32 -6.81
CA VAL A 242 17.39 -12.97 -6.99
C VAL A 242 17.52 -14.48 -6.82
N PRO A 243 16.52 -15.18 -6.26
CA PRO A 243 16.54 -16.63 -6.20
C PRO A 243 16.45 -17.24 -7.60
N ILE A 244 16.83 -18.52 -7.73
CA ILE A 244 16.75 -19.32 -8.98
C ILE A 244 17.86 -19.02 -9.98
N LEU A 245 18.10 -17.76 -10.32
CA LEU A 245 19.17 -17.38 -11.24
C LEU A 245 20.49 -17.25 -10.47
N ARG A 246 21.39 -18.23 -10.68
CA ARG A 246 22.62 -18.34 -9.87
C ARG A 246 23.80 -17.57 -10.43
N ASP A 247 23.86 -17.43 -11.75
CA ASP A 247 24.96 -16.81 -12.47
C ASP A 247 24.51 -16.21 -13.80
N MET A 248 25.38 -15.48 -14.46
CA MET A 248 25.10 -14.85 -15.76
C MET A 248 24.98 -15.85 -16.90
N GLU A 249 25.59 -17.02 -16.79
CA GLU A 249 25.46 -18.09 -17.77
C GLU A 249 24.05 -18.66 -17.78
N SER A 250 23.50 -18.94 -16.58
CA SER A 250 22.10 -19.35 -16.40
C SER A 250 21.12 -18.30 -16.94
N CYS A 251 21.41 -17.02 -16.73
CA CYS A 251 20.59 -15.93 -17.27
C CYS A 251 20.63 -15.90 -18.79
N LYS A 252 21.79 -16.07 -19.39
CA LYS A 252 21.96 -16.10 -20.84
C LYS A 252 21.24 -17.31 -21.46
N ALA A 253 21.41 -18.49 -20.89
CA ALA A 253 20.72 -19.70 -21.34
C ALA A 253 19.17 -19.54 -21.26
N LEU A 254 18.68 -18.91 -20.19
CA LEU A 254 17.26 -18.58 -20.07
C LEU A 254 16.83 -17.57 -21.13
N ASN A 255 17.62 -16.52 -21.38
CA ASN A 255 17.32 -15.52 -22.41
C ASN A 255 17.24 -16.16 -23.81
N ASP A 256 18.20 -17.01 -24.16
CA ASP A 256 18.24 -17.72 -25.44
C ASP A 256 17.02 -18.66 -25.60
N PHE A 257 16.55 -19.26 -24.51
CA PHE A 257 15.31 -20.03 -24.50
C PHE A 257 14.09 -19.13 -24.75
N LEU A 258 13.99 -18.00 -24.03
CA LEU A 258 12.89 -17.05 -24.19
C LEU A 258 12.84 -16.46 -25.60
N GLU A 259 13.97 -16.21 -26.23
CA GLU A 259 14.05 -15.74 -27.62
C GLU A 259 13.43 -16.79 -28.57
N ARG A 260 13.82 -18.06 -28.45
CA ARG A 260 13.26 -19.16 -29.30
C ARG A 260 11.76 -19.30 -29.13
N GLU A 261 11.24 -19.08 -27.91
CA GLU A 261 9.81 -19.18 -27.63
C GLU A 261 9.03 -17.88 -27.91
N ASN A 262 9.70 -16.83 -28.40
CA ASN A 262 9.15 -15.47 -28.50
C ASN A 262 8.41 -15.06 -27.22
N ALA A 263 9.07 -15.25 -26.08
CA ALA A 263 8.54 -14.97 -24.75
C ALA A 263 9.34 -13.88 -24.04
N LEU A 264 8.68 -13.10 -23.18
CA LEU A 264 9.27 -12.08 -22.35
C LEU A 264 9.23 -12.51 -20.88
N LEU A 265 10.33 -12.40 -20.16
CA LEU A 265 10.38 -12.46 -18.71
C LEU A 265 10.53 -11.06 -18.12
N ILE A 266 9.56 -10.66 -17.30
CA ILE A 266 9.62 -9.44 -16.49
C ILE A 266 9.94 -9.84 -15.07
N VAL A 267 11.10 -9.42 -14.56
CA VAL A 267 11.50 -9.60 -13.15
C VAL A 267 11.21 -8.30 -12.42
N LYS A 268 10.12 -8.26 -11.65
CA LYS A 268 9.75 -7.09 -10.85
C LYS A 268 10.31 -7.21 -9.44
N ILE A 269 11.34 -6.43 -9.16
CA ILE A 269 11.99 -6.41 -7.84
C ILE A 269 11.05 -5.78 -6.80
N HIS A 270 10.94 -6.44 -5.64
CA HIS A 270 10.10 -5.96 -4.56
C HIS A 270 10.56 -4.56 -4.08
N PRO A 271 9.65 -3.59 -3.84
CA PRO A 271 10.02 -2.22 -3.44
C PRO A 271 10.91 -2.13 -2.19
N MET A 272 10.77 -3.07 -1.26
CA MET A 272 11.56 -3.12 -0.01
C MET A 272 12.90 -3.84 -0.17
N GLN A 273 13.22 -4.40 -1.35
CA GLN A 273 14.51 -5.04 -1.58
C GLN A 273 15.62 -3.99 -1.60
N ASP A 274 16.72 -4.29 -0.92
CA ASP A 274 17.96 -3.53 -1.04
C ASP A 274 18.54 -3.68 -2.45
N LEU A 275 18.40 -2.62 -3.26
CA LEU A 275 18.80 -2.66 -4.67
C LEU A 275 20.31 -2.83 -4.86
N SER A 276 21.14 -2.53 -3.87
CA SER A 276 22.60 -2.75 -3.94
C SER A 276 22.95 -4.24 -4.08
N THR A 277 22.05 -5.13 -3.71
CA THR A 277 22.23 -6.58 -3.84
C THR A 277 21.79 -7.14 -5.18
N ILE A 278 21.07 -6.35 -5.99
CA ILE A 278 20.56 -6.79 -7.29
C ILE A 278 21.64 -6.60 -8.35
N LYS A 279 22.13 -7.72 -8.88
CA LYS A 279 23.16 -7.77 -9.93
C LYS A 279 22.65 -8.33 -11.25
N ILE A 280 21.42 -8.84 -11.28
CA ILE A 280 20.80 -9.27 -12.53
C ILE A 280 20.66 -8.07 -13.47
N GLN A 281 21.03 -8.26 -14.73
CA GLN A 281 20.91 -7.25 -15.78
C GLN A 281 19.80 -7.64 -16.76
N GLY A 282 19.16 -6.65 -17.37
CA GLY A 282 18.24 -6.88 -18.47
C GLY A 282 18.96 -7.44 -19.70
N MET A 283 18.24 -8.23 -20.48
CA MET A 283 18.65 -8.81 -21.76
C MET A 283 17.54 -8.60 -22.80
N SER A 284 17.68 -9.13 -24.02
CA SER A 284 16.68 -8.93 -25.07
C SER A 284 15.27 -9.39 -24.64
N ASN A 285 15.18 -10.52 -23.92
CA ASN A 285 13.92 -11.12 -23.50
C ASN A 285 13.77 -11.21 -21.96
N ILE A 286 14.66 -10.54 -21.20
CA ILE A 286 14.58 -10.40 -19.75
C ILE A 286 14.60 -8.92 -19.40
N VAL A 287 13.51 -8.41 -18.84
CA VAL A 287 13.41 -7.03 -18.33
C VAL A 287 13.39 -7.05 -16.83
N VAL A 288 14.25 -6.24 -16.21
CA VAL A 288 14.32 -6.09 -14.75
C VAL A 288 13.73 -4.73 -14.38
N LEU A 289 12.68 -4.75 -13.58
CA LEU A 289 11.99 -3.56 -13.09
C LEU A 289 12.17 -3.43 -11.58
N ASP A 290 12.56 -2.28 -11.14
CA ASP A 290 12.65 -1.91 -9.74
C ASP A 290 11.62 -0.81 -9.39
N ARG A 291 11.64 -0.33 -8.14
CA ARG A 291 10.77 0.77 -7.67
C ARG A 291 10.96 2.10 -8.42
N ASN A 292 12.06 2.26 -9.15
CA ASN A 292 12.37 3.49 -9.89
C ASN A 292 11.96 3.39 -11.37
N SER A 293 11.86 2.16 -11.89
CA SER A 293 11.59 1.89 -13.31
C SER A 293 10.14 2.18 -13.67
N ILE A 294 9.19 1.64 -12.88
CA ILE A 294 7.75 1.87 -13.05
C ILE A 294 7.12 1.95 -11.68
N LYS A 295 6.46 3.07 -11.39
CA LYS A 295 5.83 3.30 -10.09
C LYS A 295 4.62 2.39 -9.84
N ARG A 296 3.89 2.04 -10.88
CA ARG A 296 2.70 1.19 -10.84
C ARG A 296 2.66 0.32 -12.11
N LEU A 297 2.54 -1.00 -11.93
CA LEU A 297 2.09 -1.94 -12.95
C LEU A 297 0.69 -2.38 -12.51
N ASP A 298 -0.29 -1.96 -13.23
CA ASP A 298 -1.68 -2.40 -13.06
C ASP A 298 -1.97 -3.57 -13.98
#